data_43fb7fabc982594f8c2064e0e4a615f4
#
_entry.id   43fb7fabc982594f8c2064e0e4a615f4
#
_cell.length_a   1.000
_cell.length_b   1.000
_cell.length_c   1.000
_cell.angle_alpha   90.00
_cell.angle_beta   90.00
_cell.angle_gamma   90.00
#
_symmetry.space_group_name_H-M   'P 1'
#
loop_
_entity.id
_entity.type
_entity.pdbx_description
1 polymer ?
#
loop_
_entity_poly.entity_id
_entity_poly.type
_entity_poly.pdbx_seq_one_letter_code
_entity_poly.pdbx_strand_id
1 'polypeptide(L)'
;MARDDNRTPSMTRDELRLYCSRLYGGHRWQTALSKELEVNDRTVRRWASGASEVPQSAALCVRLMVFLDELSWLSEWRKLLEEEGL
;
A
#
# COMPACT_ATOMS: atom_id res chain seq x y z
N MET A 1 -0.08 -0.95 26.62
CA MET A 1 -0.01 -0.51 26.06
C MET A 1 -0.38 0.28 25.58
N ALA A 2 -0.35 0.55 25.35
CA ALA A 2 -0.71 1.33 24.98
C ALA A 2 -0.73 1.80 23.93
N ARG A 3 -1.02 2.02 23.34
CA ARG A 3 -1.03 2.53 22.44
C ARG A 3 -1.31 3.65 22.40
N ASP A 4 -1.09 4.26 22.08
CA ASP A 4 -1.21 5.35 22.14
C ASP A 4 -1.97 6.15 21.40
N ASP A 5 -2.49 7.01 21.78
CA ASP A 5 -3.38 7.79 21.20
C ASP A 5 -2.85 8.92 20.46
N ASN A 6 -1.75 9.39 20.71
CA ASN A 6 -1.12 10.43 19.95
C ASN A 6 -0.14 9.87 19.02
N ARG A 7 -0.43 8.70 18.57
CA ARG A 7 0.47 8.04 17.67
C ARG A 7 0.51 8.72 16.32
N THR A 8 1.59 8.51 15.62
CA THR A 8 1.73 9.01 14.28
C THR A 8 0.81 8.26 13.35
N PRO A 9 0.50 8.81 12.18
CA PRO A 9 -0.27 8.08 11.19
C PRO A 9 0.37 6.75 10.86
N SER A 10 -0.45 5.80 10.44
CA SER A 10 0.03 4.48 10.05
C SER A 10 1.11 4.56 9.01
N MET A 11 0.98 5.49 8.10
CA MET A 11 1.95 5.66 7.02
C MET A 11 1.84 7.09 6.54
N THR A 12 2.95 7.77 6.37
CA THR A 12 2.94 9.11 5.82
C THR A 12 2.83 9.02 4.29
N ARG A 13 2.45 10.14 3.67
CA ARG A 13 2.38 10.17 2.22
C ARG A 13 3.76 9.94 1.58
N ASP A 14 4.80 10.37 2.25
CA ASP A 14 6.15 10.18 1.72
C ASP A 14 6.56 8.71 1.78
N GLU A 15 6.19 8.04 2.86
CA GLU A 15 6.43 6.60 2.97
C GLU A 15 5.64 5.84 1.92
N LEU A 16 4.39 6.23 1.72
CA LEU A 16 3.55 5.59 0.72
C LEU A 16 4.17 5.72 -0.67
N ARG A 17 4.61 6.94 -1.00
CA ARG A 17 5.23 7.18 -2.29
C ARG A 17 6.50 6.35 -2.47
N LEU A 18 7.31 6.31 -1.43
CA LEU A 18 8.57 5.57 -1.49
C LEU A 18 8.32 4.08 -1.71
N TYR A 19 7.44 3.50 -0.91
CA TYR A 19 7.14 2.08 -1.02
C TYR A 19 6.51 1.73 -2.36
N CYS A 20 5.57 2.55 -2.82
CA CYS A 20 4.88 2.26 -4.06
C CYS A 20 5.76 2.49 -5.28
N SER A 21 6.67 3.45 -5.21
CA SER A 21 7.64 3.61 -6.28
C SER A 21 8.50 2.37 -6.43
N ARG A 22 8.85 1.77 -5.30
CA ARG A 22 9.61 0.54 -5.32
C ARG A 22 8.80 -0.63 -5.88
N LEU A 23 7.53 -0.73 -5.48
CA LEU A 23 6.70 -1.84 -5.90
C LEU A 23 6.27 -1.74 -7.37
N TYR A 24 6.05 -0.53 -7.86
CA TYR A 24 5.41 -0.34 -9.17
C TYR A 24 6.25 0.46 -10.15
N GLY A 25 7.40 0.92 -9.73
CA GLY A 25 8.33 1.54 -10.66
C GLY A 25 8.22 3.03 -10.86
N GLY A 26 7.56 3.75 -10.03
CA GLY A 26 7.62 5.21 -10.04
C GLY A 26 6.43 5.91 -10.63
N HIS A 27 6.21 5.79 -11.93
CA HIS A 27 5.07 6.44 -12.55
C HIS A 27 3.82 5.63 -12.36
N ARG A 28 2.69 6.29 -12.24
CA ARG A 28 1.40 5.63 -12.21
C ARG A 28 1.22 4.63 -11.08
N TRP A 29 2.00 4.79 -10.03
CA TRP A 29 1.88 3.87 -8.92
C TRP A 29 0.49 4.01 -8.25
N GLN A 30 -0.11 5.23 -8.33
CA GLN A 30 -1.42 5.42 -7.73
C GLN A 30 -2.46 4.53 -8.40
N THR A 31 -2.43 4.48 -9.73
CA THR A 31 -3.36 3.64 -10.46
C THR A 31 -3.10 2.17 -10.17
N ALA A 32 -1.83 1.77 -10.15
CA ALA A 32 -1.48 0.39 -9.87
C ALA A 32 -1.94 -0.02 -8.48
N LEU A 33 -1.69 0.83 -7.49
CA LEU A 33 -2.09 0.53 -6.12
C LEU A 33 -3.61 0.46 -5.99
N SER A 34 -4.32 1.38 -6.65
CA SER A 34 -5.78 1.38 -6.56
C SER A 34 -6.34 0.07 -7.09
N LYS A 35 -5.78 -0.46 -8.15
CA LYS A 35 -6.22 -1.73 -8.70
C LYS A 35 -5.91 -2.87 -7.76
N GLU A 36 -4.72 -2.86 -7.20
CA GLU A 36 -4.30 -3.93 -6.31
C GLU A 36 -5.15 -3.98 -5.04
N LEU A 37 -5.48 -2.82 -4.48
CA LEU A 37 -6.28 -2.75 -3.26
C LEU A 37 -7.79 -2.72 -3.54
N GLU A 38 -8.16 -2.61 -4.80
CA GLU A 38 -9.57 -2.53 -5.21
C GLU A 38 -10.25 -1.33 -4.56
N VAL A 39 -9.57 -0.20 -4.59
CA VAL A 39 -10.15 1.06 -4.13
C VAL A 39 -10.16 2.05 -5.28
N ASN A 40 -10.91 3.12 -5.11
CA ASN A 40 -11.03 4.15 -6.12
C ASN A 40 -9.68 4.86 -6.33
N ASP A 41 -9.36 5.14 -7.57
CA ASP A 41 -8.14 5.84 -7.93
C ASP A 41 -8.03 7.19 -7.23
N ARG A 42 -9.15 7.88 -7.11
CA ARG A 42 -9.20 9.16 -6.43
C ARG A 42 -8.81 9.02 -4.96
N THR A 43 -9.22 7.91 -4.34
CA THR A 43 -8.88 7.65 -2.94
C THR A 43 -7.37 7.58 -2.77
N VAL A 44 -6.69 6.84 -3.64
CA VAL A 44 -5.24 6.71 -3.56
C VAL A 44 -4.56 8.06 -3.81
N ARG A 45 -5.09 8.85 -4.74
CA ARG A 45 -4.52 10.17 -5.00
C ARG A 45 -4.65 11.08 -3.79
N ARG A 46 -5.73 10.97 -3.03
CA ARG A 46 -5.90 11.76 -1.83
C ARG A 46 -4.88 11.35 -0.76
N TRP A 47 -4.58 10.08 -0.66
CA TRP A 47 -3.50 9.63 0.24
C TRP A 47 -2.16 10.20 -0.22
N ALA A 48 -1.90 10.15 -1.52
CA ALA A 48 -0.62 10.59 -2.08
C ALA A 48 -0.40 12.08 -1.88
N SER A 49 -1.46 12.87 -1.91
CA SER A 49 -1.35 14.32 -1.73
C SER A 49 -1.38 14.75 -0.29
N GLY A 50 -1.75 13.84 0.63
CA GLY A 50 -1.90 14.20 2.03
C GLY A 50 -3.27 14.72 2.38
N ALA A 51 -4.20 14.73 1.41
CA ALA A 51 -5.56 15.20 1.67
C ALA A 51 -6.32 14.27 2.61
N SER A 52 -5.95 12.99 2.63
CA SER A 52 -6.50 12.01 3.55
C SER A 52 -5.36 11.17 4.09
N GLU A 53 -5.55 10.68 5.30
CA GLU A 53 -4.57 9.75 5.88
C GLU A 53 -4.70 8.39 5.22
N VAL A 54 -3.58 7.69 5.12
CA VAL A 54 -3.58 6.31 4.63
C VAL A 54 -4.20 5.45 5.73
N PRO A 55 -5.26 4.71 5.44
CA PRO A 55 -5.86 3.85 6.46
C PRO A 55 -4.91 2.74 6.89
N GLN A 56 -5.09 2.29 8.11
CA GLN A 56 -4.23 1.24 8.66
C GLN A 56 -4.24 -0.01 7.78
N SER A 57 -5.39 -0.40 7.27
CA SER A 57 -5.47 -1.60 6.44
C SER A 57 -4.67 -1.44 5.16
N ALA A 58 -4.72 -0.27 4.54
CA ALA A 58 -3.94 -0.04 3.34
C ALA A 58 -2.45 0.00 3.65
N ALA A 59 -2.09 0.63 4.76
CA ALA A 59 -0.69 0.70 5.16
C ALA A 59 -0.12 -0.69 5.42
N LEU A 60 -0.87 -1.53 6.09
CA LEU A 60 -0.42 -2.89 6.35
C LEU A 60 -0.24 -3.68 5.07
N CYS A 61 -1.18 -3.50 4.13
CA CYS A 61 -1.08 -4.17 2.84
C CYS A 61 0.18 -3.76 2.09
N VAL A 62 0.44 -2.47 2.05
CA VAL A 62 1.62 -1.96 1.34
C VAL A 62 2.89 -2.48 1.99
N ARG A 63 2.96 -2.43 3.33
CA ARG A 63 4.14 -2.92 4.02
C ARG A 63 4.35 -4.41 3.80
N LEU A 64 3.27 -5.17 3.78
CA LEU A 64 3.37 -6.59 3.52
C LEU A 64 3.88 -6.86 2.11
N MET A 65 3.38 -6.11 1.14
CA MET A 65 3.83 -6.28 -0.24
C MET A 65 5.32 -5.96 -0.38
N VAL A 66 5.79 -4.91 0.30
CA VAL A 66 7.21 -4.58 0.27
C VAL A 66 8.03 -5.71 0.88
N PHE A 67 7.56 -6.24 2.00
CA PHE A 67 8.25 -7.34 2.66
C PHE A 67 8.33 -8.56 1.74
N LEU A 68 7.22 -8.91 1.11
CA LEU A 68 7.21 -10.04 0.19
C LEU A 68 8.10 -9.79 -1.03
N ASP A 69 8.13 -8.54 -1.48
CA ASP A 69 8.97 -8.19 -2.62
C ASP A 69 10.44 -8.37 -2.26
N GLU A 70 10.82 -8.01 -1.05
CA GLU A 70 12.20 -8.18 -0.61
C GLU A 70 12.59 -9.64 -0.53
N LEU A 71 11.63 -10.51 -0.26
CA LEU A 71 11.87 -11.95 -0.22
C LEU A 71 11.68 -12.60 -1.58
N SER A 72 11.36 -11.82 -2.60
CA SER A 72 11.07 -12.31 -3.94
C SER A 72 9.86 -13.24 -3.95
N TRP A 73 8.93 -13.03 -3.04
CA TRP A 73 7.73 -13.84 -2.93
C TRP A 73 6.47 -13.12 -3.39
N LEU A 74 6.59 -11.87 -3.81
CA LEU A 74 5.41 -11.08 -4.12
C LEU A 74 4.61 -11.66 -5.28
N SER A 75 5.28 -12.12 -6.33
CA SER A 75 4.57 -12.69 -7.46
C SER A 75 3.89 -14.00 -7.09
N GLU A 76 4.51 -14.78 -6.20
CA GLU A 76 3.89 -16.02 -5.72
C GLU A 76 2.63 -15.70 -4.92
N TRP A 77 2.69 -14.67 -4.10
CA TRP A 77 1.54 -14.26 -3.30
C TRP A 77 0.38 -13.81 -4.19
N ARG A 78 0.70 -13.03 -5.23
CA ARG A 78 -0.33 -12.57 -6.17
C ARG A 78 -0.98 -13.74 -6.90
N LYS A 79 -0.17 -14.71 -7.25
CA LYS A 79 -0.68 -15.90 -7.93
C LYS A 79 -1.62 -16.66 -7.01
N LEU A 80 -1.23 -16.78 -5.73
CA LEU A 80 -2.06 -17.46 -4.76
C LEU A 80 -3.42 -16.78 -4.61
N LEU A 81 -3.44 -15.46 -4.57
CA LEU A 81 -4.69 -14.71 -4.45
C LEU A 81 -5.59 -14.99 -5.64
N GLU A 82 -5.01 -15.04 -6.85
CA GLU A 82 -5.80 -15.36 -8.04
C GLU A 82 -6.39 -16.75 -7.96
N GLU A 83 -5.58 -17.72 -7.54
CA GLU A 83 -6.03 -19.11 -7.47
C GLU A 83 -7.09 -19.31 -6.43
N GLU A 84 -7.02 -18.53 -5.34
CA GLU A 84 -8.00 -18.63 -4.27
C GLU A 84 -9.27 -17.84 -4.57
N GLY A 85 -9.29 -17.06 -5.62
CA GLY A 85 -10.43 -16.24 -5.94
C GLY A 85 -10.54 -15.00 -5.06
N LEU A 86 -9.44 -14.60 -4.47
CA LEU A 86 -9.41 -13.40 -3.62
C LEU A 86 -9.00 -12.14 -4.41
#